data_7ebb6ceabf26371e5e9741c72b1d6250
#
_entry.id   7ebb6ceabf26371e5e9741c72b1d6250
#
_cell.length_a   1.000
_cell.length_b   1.000
_cell.length_c   1.000
_cell.angle_alpha   90.00
_cell.angle_beta   90.00
_cell.angle_gamma   90.00
#
_symmetry.space_group_name_H-M   'P 1'
#
loop_
_entity.id
_entity.type
_entity.pdbx_description
1 polymer ?
#
loop_
_entity_poly.entity_id
_entity_poly.type
_entity_poly.pdbx_seq_one_letter_code
_entity_poly.pdbx_strand_id
1 'polypeptide(L)'
;QAGRALPITDSAAPNVVTATAFLKAFNDGRLQHVGKRVVVVGGGDTSIDVATVARRLGHLEHSKPTEFELAITGQIAHDVAEISVKQGAEVTLTSIFNIDKMQANKHEIEQALAEGIAIRGSLAPVGIVRDADGRATALRVSQCEAKMAGGKLEVKTIEGTEQDIPADLIVSAIGQAVDFTGLEEFNNGKGAVSADRNYLVSGQKGVFA
;
A
#
# COMPACT_ATOMS: atom_id res chain seq x y z
N GLN A 1 3.90 -2.22 -14.35
CA GLN A 1 2.85 -2.55 -13.37
C GLN A 1 2.51 -1.31 -12.56
N ALA A 2 1.22 -1.07 -12.35
CA ALA A 2 0.70 0.01 -11.53
C ALA A 2 0.10 -0.55 -10.23
N GLY A 3 0.38 0.07 -9.09
CA GLY A 3 -0.27 -0.28 -7.83
C GLY A 3 -1.73 0.13 -7.85
N ARG A 4 -2.59 -0.63 -7.19
CA ARG A 4 -4.02 -0.31 -7.07
C ARG A 4 -4.25 0.74 -6.00
N ALA A 5 -5.06 1.76 -6.32
CA ALA A 5 -5.56 2.72 -5.35
C ALA A 5 -6.52 2.05 -4.35
N LEU A 6 -6.75 2.68 -3.20
CA LEU A 6 -7.74 2.21 -2.23
C LEU A 6 -9.14 2.14 -2.88
N PRO A 7 -9.93 1.08 -2.61
CA PRO A 7 -11.25 0.86 -3.22
C PRO A 7 -12.34 1.66 -2.50
N ILE A 8 -12.10 2.94 -2.32
CA ILE A 8 -13.01 3.89 -1.67
C ILE A 8 -13.18 5.12 -2.56
N THR A 9 -14.34 5.76 -2.46
CA THR A 9 -14.59 7.02 -3.15
C THR A 9 -13.62 8.10 -2.64
N ASP A 10 -13.10 8.91 -3.57
CA ASP A 10 -12.18 10.00 -3.26
C ASP A 10 -10.96 9.54 -2.43
N SER A 11 -10.27 8.50 -2.92
CA SER A 11 -9.09 7.93 -2.25
C SER A 11 -7.79 8.73 -2.48
N ALA A 12 -7.78 9.71 -3.40
CA ALA A 12 -6.56 10.43 -3.78
C ALA A 12 -6.25 11.56 -2.81
N ALA A 13 -5.10 11.51 -2.15
CA ALA A 13 -4.53 12.62 -1.37
C ALA A 13 -3.01 12.63 -1.58
N PRO A 14 -2.30 13.76 -1.35
CA PRO A 14 -0.86 13.86 -1.57
C PRO A 14 -0.05 12.78 -0.83
N ASN A 15 -0.49 12.41 0.36
CA ASN A 15 0.13 11.40 1.23
C ASN A 15 -0.60 10.04 1.22
N VAL A 16 -1.31 9.74 0.14
CA VAL A 16 -1.87 8.40 -0.13
C VAL A 16 -1.21 7.85 -1.39
N VAL A 17 -0.39 6.83 -1.22
CA VAL A 17 0.46 6.28 -2.27
C VAL A 17 0.23 4.79 -2.44
N THR A 18 0.69 4.23 -3.56
CA THR A 18 0.68 2.77 -3.77
C THR A 18 1.97 2.13 -3.26
N ALA A 19 1.89 0.86 -2.89
CA ALA A 19 3.06 0.07 -2.49
C ALA A 19 4.17 0.07 -3.55
N THR A 20 3.80 0.01 -4.83
CA THR A 20 4.77 0.06 -5.94
C THR A 20 5.53 1.37 -5.99
N ALA A 21 4.85 2.51 -5.80
CA ALA A 21 5.51 3.83 -5.76
C ALA A 21 6.42 3.96 -4.53
N PHE A 22 5.94 3.50 -3.37
CA PHE A 22 6.67 3.53 -2.11
C PHE A 22 7.97 2.69 -2.20
N LEU A 23 7.86 1.41 -2.57
CA LEU A 23 9.00 0.50 -2.65
C LEU A 23 9.97 0.91 -3.76
N LYS A 24 9.46 1.44 -4.90
CA LYS A 24 10.33 1.98 -5.94
C LYS A 24 11.15 3.16 -5.41
N ALA A 25 10.53 4.11 -4.70
CA ALA A 25 11.25 5.25 -4.14
C ALA A 25 12.32 4.83 -3.12
N PHE A 26 12.01 3.81 -2.31
CA PHE A 26 12.96 3.20 -1.37
C PHE A 26 14.13 2.54 -2.11
N ASN A 27 13.85 1.68 -3.09
CA ASN A 27 14.88 0.96 -3.84
C ASN A 27 15.77 1.89 -4.68
N ASP A 28 15.22 3.00 -5.17
CA ASP A 28 15.97 4.04 -5.87
C ASP A 28 16.82 4.91 -4.91
N GLY A 29 16.75 4.67 -3.59
CA GLY A 29 17.46 5.45 -2.57
C GLY A 29 16.89 6.85 -2.33
N ARG A 30 15.76 7.20 -2.95
CA ARG A 30 15.11 8.52 -2.82
C ARG A 30 14.35 8.68 -1.51
N LEU A 31 13.76 7.59 -0.99
CA LEU A 31 12.99 7.58 0.25
C LEU A 31 13.89 7.11 1.39
N GLN A 32 14.25 8.01 2.30
CA GLN A 32 15.17 7.72 3.41
C GLN A 32 14.52 7.84 4.79
N HIS A 33 13.35 8.45 4.88
CA HIS A 33 12.51 8.50 6.09
C HIS A 33 11.03 8.62 5.66
N VAL A 34 10.14 8.42 6.61
CA VAL A 34 8.68 8.53 6.44
C VAL A 34 8.09 9.44 7.51
N GLY A 35 6.80 9.70 7.46
CA GLY A 35 6.07 10.36 8.55
C GLY A 35 6.05 9.50 9.81
N LYS A 36 5.73 10.10 10.95
CA LYS A 36 5.69 9.41 12.24
C LYS A 36 4.71 8.23 12.25
N ARG A 37 3.53 8.40 11.63
CA ARG A 37 2.45 7.41 11.62
C ARG A 37 2.21 6.93 10.20
N VAL A 38 2.45 5.67 9.95
CA VAL A 38 2.25 5.06 8.63
C VAL A 38 1.17 4.01 8.73
N VAL A 39 0.14 4.12 7.88
CA VAL A 39 -0.90 3.11 7.74
C VAL A 39 -0.73 2.39 6.41
N VAL A 40 -0.56 1.07 6.48
CA VAL A 40 -0.48 0.18 5.31
C VAL A 40 -1.78 -0.60 5.17
N VAL A 41 -2.35 -0.62 3.98
CA VAL A 41 -3.59 -1.36 3.69
C VAL A 41 -3.28 -2.54 2.80
N GLY A 42 -3.45 -3.76 3.31
CA GLY A 42 -3.19 -4.99 2.55
C GLY A 42 -3.07 -6.21 3.46
N GLY A 43 -2.90 -7.38 2.86
CA GLY A 43 -2.80 -8.63 3.62
C GLY A 43 -1.88 -9.68 2.97
N GLY A 44 -1.14 -9.32 1.93
CA GLY A 44 -0.13 -10.15 1.25
C GLY A 44 1.30 -9.72 1.60
N ASP A 45 2.30 -10.45 1.10
CA ASP A 45 3.72 -10.23 1.37
C ASP A 45 4.16 -8.78 1.08
N THR A 46 3.73 -8.18 -0.03
CA THR A 46 4.02 -6.77 -0.35
C THR A 46 3.59 -5.80 0.75
N SER A 47 2.51 -6.08 1.47
CA SER A 47 2.06 -5.23 2.58
C SER A 47 2.98 -5.35 3.80
N ILE A 48 3.52 -6.54 4.05
CA ILE A 48 4.53 -6.78 5.10
C ILE A 48 5.83 -6.07 4.74
N ASP A 49 6.31 -6.19 3.49
CA ASP A 49 7.51 -5.50 3.00
C ASP A 49 7.41 -3.98 3.21
N VAL A 50 6.30 -3.37 2.77
CA VAL A 50 6.06 -1.93 2.95
C VAL A 50 6.08 -1.56 4.43
N ALA A 51 5.39 -2.32 5.29
CA ALA A 51 5.29 -2.04 6.72
C ALA A 51 6.66 -2.14 7.39
N THR A 52 7.44 -3.16 7.06
CA THR A 52 8.79 -3.39 7.58
C THR A 52 9.76 -2.29 7.13
N VAL A 53 9.74 -1.94 5.84
CA VAL A 53 10.54 -0.83 5.29
C VAL A 53 10.19 0.48 5.99
N ALA A 54 8.90 0.82 6.11
CA ALA A 54 8.45 2.03 6.79
C ALA A 54 8.92 2.08 8.26
N ARG A 55 8.80 0.95 8.98
CA ARG A 55 9.24 0.83 10.37
C ARG A 55 10.73 1.08 10.53
N ARG A 56 11.55 0.52 9.64
CA ARG A 56 13.02 0.63 9.67
C ARG A 56 13.54 1.96 9.16
N LEU A 57 12.88 2.56 8.17
CA LEU A 57 13.19 3.93 7.73
C LEU A 57 13.01 4.93 8.87
N GLY A 58 11.93 4.77 9.64
CA GLY A 58 11.62 5.66 10.73
C GLY A 58 11.24 7.07 10.28
N HIS A 59 11.20 8.00 11.24
CA HIS A 59 10.91 9.41 10.99
C HIS A 59 11.98 10.32 11.62
N LEU A 60 12.04 11.55 11.11
CA LEU A 60 12.87 12.61 11.66
C LEU A 60 11.97 13.60 12.43
N GLU A 61 12.35 14.00 13.66
CA GLU A 61 11.51 14.85 14.52
C GLU A 61 11.16 16.21 13.89
N HIS A 62 12.03 16.73 13.02
CA HIS A 62 11.90 18.06 12.45
C HIS A 62 11.70 18.05 10.93
N SER A 63 11.49 16.89 10.31
CA SER A 63 11.22 16.82 8.87
C SER A 63 9.88 17.47 8.54
N LYS A 64 9.84 18.23 7.44
CA LYS A 64 8.59 18.79 6.96
C LYS A 64 7.70 17.66 6.45
N PRO A 65 6.39 17.64 6.77
CA PRO A 65 5.49 16.55 6.39
C PRO A 65 5.41 16.27 4.89
N THR A 66 5.81 17.21 4.03
CA THR A 66 5.73 17.08 2.56
C THR A 66 6.97 16.48 1.92
N GLU A 67 8.11 16.43 2.61
CA GLU A 67 9.39 16.04 1.99
C GLU A 67 9.40 14.58 1.53
N PHE A 68 8.92 13.64 2.36
CA PHE A 68 8.88 12.23 1.98
C PHE A 68 7.88 11.97 0.83
N GLU A 69 6.81 12.74 0.72
CA GLU A 69 5.84 12.61 -0.37
C GLU A 69 6.45 13.02 -1.70
N LEU A 70 7.17 14.13 -1.72
CA LEU A 70 7.87 14.60 -2.90
C LEU A 70 8.97 13.62 -3.32
N ALA A 71 9.65 12.98 -2.36
CA ALA A 71 10.61 11.91 -2.64
C ALA A 71 9.94 10.66 -3.24
N ILE A 72 8.79 10.23 -2.71
CA ILE A 72 8.02 9.09 -3.26
C ILE A 72 7.55 9.37 -4.68
N THR A 73 7.05 10.58 -4.95
CA THR A 73 6.57 10.97 -6.28
C THR A 73 7.71 11.28 -7.27
N GLY A 74 8.96 11.34 -6.81
CA GLY A 74 10.13 11.62 -7.64
C GLY A 74 10.32 13.10 -7.99
N GLN A 75 9.66 14.01 -7.27
CA GLN A 75 9.75 15.45 -7.53
C GLN A 75 11.00 16.10 -6.92
N ILE A 76 11.56 15.48 -5.86
CA ILE A 76 12.84 15.89 -5.26
C ILE A 76 13.74 14.69 -5.02
N ALA A 77 15.06 14.90 -5.11
CA ALA A 77 16.04 14.01 -4.52
C ALA A 77 16.22 14.41 -3.05
N HIS A 78 16.27 13.44 -2.15
CA HIS A 78 16.44 13.73 -0.73
C HIS A 78 17.93 13.73 -0.36
N ASP A 79 18.52 14.92 -0.19
CA ASP A 79 19.85 15.05 0.42
C ASP A 79 19.70 15.10 1.94
N VAL A 80 20.05 14.00 2.60
CA VAL A 80 20.09 13.94 4.08
C VAL A 80 21.41 14.52 4.57
N ALA A 81 21.48 15.82 4.64
CA ALA A 81 22.64 16.52 5.23
C ALA A 81 22.50 16.75 6.75
N GLU A 82 21.38 16.42 7.37
CA GLU A 82 21.16 16.61 8.81
C GLU A 82 21.29 15.31 9.58
N ILE A 83 22.20 15.29 10.58
CA ILE A 83 22.33 14.23 11.58
C ILE A 83 21.17 14.38 12.57
N SER A 84 19.97 14.03 12.12
CA SER A 84 18.79 13.95 12.98
C SER A 84 18.69 12.53 13.54
N VAL A 85 18.34 12.41 14.81
CA VAL A 85 18.12 11.08 15.44
C VAL A 85 16.86 10.48 14.82
N LYS A 86 17.02 9.40 14.06
CA LYS A 86 15.90 8.63 13.52
C LYS A 86 15.20 7.88 14.65
N GLN A 87 13.89 8.07 14.74
CA GLN A 87 13.00 7.26 15.57
C GLN A 87 12.19 6.32 14.69
N GLY A 88 11.93 5.10 15.17
CA GLY A 88 11.11 4.15 14.40
C GLY A 88 9.71 4.71 14.18
N ALA A 89 9.20 4.64 12.94
CA ALA A 89 7.83 5.05 12.66
C ALA A 89 6.80 4.15 13.37
N GLU A 90 5.68 4.70 13.77
CA GLU A 90 4.52 3.97 14.26
C GLU A 90 3.78 3.39 13.03
N VAL A 91 3.91 2.09 12.81
CA VAL A 91 3.31 1.45 11.63
C VAL A 91 2.12 0.60 12.03
N THR A 92 0.97 0.88 11.39
CA THR A 92 -0.23 0.04 11.49
C THR A 92 -0.53 -0.58 10.13
N LEU A 93 -0.57 -1.92 10.07
CA LEU A 93 -1.01 -2.66 8.90
C LEU A 93 -2.46 -3.11 9.12
N THR A 94 -3.35 -2.78 8.17
CA THR A 94 -4.76 -3.20 8.20
C THR A 94 -5.03 -4.21 7.09
N SER A 95 -5.80 -5.27 7.41
CA SER A 95 -6.23 -6.29 6.45
C SER A 95 -7.73 -6.53 6.56
N ILE A 96 -8.39 -6.76 5.42
CA ILE A 96 -9.78 -7.21 5.38
C ILE A 96 -9.96 -8.63 5.91
N PHE A 97 -8.90 -9.43 5.92
CA PHE A 97 -8.87 -10.76 6.53
C PHE A 97 -8.36 -10.69 7.97
N ASN A 98 -8.80 -11.62 8.80
CA ASN A 98 -8.18 -11.82 10.10
C ASN A 98 -6.70 -12.21 9.93
N ILE A 99 -5.86 -11.93 10.93
CA ILE A 99 -4.40 -12.14 10.88
C ILE A 99 -4.04 -13.59 10.50
N ASP A 100 -4.75 -14.58 11.04
CA ASP A 100 -4.56 -16.00 10.76
C ASP A 100 -4.95 -16.41 9.32
N LYS A 101 -5.71 -15.57 8.62
CA LYS A 101 -6.19 -15.76 7.24
C LYS A 101 -5.53 -14.82 6.22
N MET A 102 -4.58 -14.02 6.65
CA MET A 102 -3.79 -13.19 5.72
C MET A 102 -3.02 -14.08 4.74
N GLN A 103 -2.85 -13.57 3.52
CA GLN A 103 -2.12 -14.30 2.47
C GLN A 103 -0.59 -14.22 2.63
N ALA A 104 -0.12 -13.27 3.44
CA ALA A 104 1.29 -13.11 3.75
C ALA A 104 1.85 -14.33 4.49
N ASN A 105 3.14 -14.58 4.30
CA ASN A 105 3.85 -15.65 4.96
C ASN A 105 3.78 -15.48 6.49
N LYS A 106 3.41 -16.55 7.21
CA LYS A 106 3.26 -16.51 8.68
C LYS A 106 4.53 -16.06 9.40
N HIS A 107 5.68 -16.53 8.95
CA HIS A 107 6.97 -16.15 9.53
C HIS A 107 7.24 -14.64 9.37
N GLU A 108 6.90 -14.06 8.23
CA GLU A 108 7.03 -12.62 8.00
C GLU A 108 6.05 -11.80 8.85
N ILE A 109 4.83 -12.30 9.06
CA ILE A 109 3.85 -11.71 9.99
C ILE A 109 4.42 -11.70 11.42
N GLU A 110 4.98 -12.82 11.89
CA GLU A 110 5.59 -12.93 13.21
C GLU A 110 6.78 -11.98 13.38
N GLN A 111 7.63 -11.86 12.36
CA GLN A 111 8.74 -10.90 12.36
C GLN A 111 8.26 -9.46 12.41
N ALA A 112 7.26 -9.10 11.61
CA ALA A 112 6.68 -7.76 11.61
C ALA A 112 6.10 -7.38 12.99
N LEU A 113 5.39 -8.30 13.64
CA LEU A 113 4.90 -8.12 15.01
C LEU A 113 6.04 -7.94 16.01
N ALA A 114 7.12 -8.72 15.89
CA ALA A 114 8.31 -8.61 16.74
C ALA A 114 9.05 -7.27 16.56
N GLU A 115 9.00 -6.67 15.36
CA GLU A 115 9.52 -5.33 15.09
C GLU A 115 8.60 -4.20 15.61
N GLY A 116 7.47 -4.55 16.21
CA GLY A 116 6.52 -3.59 16.79
C GLY A 116 5.54 -2.97 15.78
N ILE A 117 5.32 -3.63 14.64
CA ILE A 117 4.27 -3.27 13.70
C ILE A 117 2.92 -3.74 14.25
N ALA A 118 1.95 -2.82 14.35
CA ALA A 118 0.60 -3.16 14.77
C ALA A 118 -0.18 -3.75 13.57
N ILE A 119 -0.53 -5.03 13.62
CA ILE A 119 -1.33 -5.68 12.58
C ILE A 119 -2.78 -5.79 13.06
N ARG A 120 -3.72 -5.23 12.29
CA ARG A 120 -5.15 -5.17 12.60
C ARG A 120 -5.95 -5.84 11.48
N GLY A 121 -6.45 -7.04 11.75
CA GLY A 121 -7.27 -7.81 10.81
C GLY A 121 -8.75 -7.43 10.84
N SER A 122 -9.50 -7.93 9.84
CA SER A 122 -10.95 -7.75 9.69
C SER A 122 -11.37 -6.27 9.61
N LEU A 123 -10.56 -5.43 8.99
CA LEU A 123 -10.81 -4.00 8.80
C LEU A 123 -10.77 -3.64 7.31
N ALA A 124 -11.85 -3.08 6.80
CA ALA A 124 -11.94 -2.54 5.45
C ALA A 124 -11.79 -1.01 5.47
N PRO A 125 -11.03 -0.42 4.52
CA PRO A 125 -11.00 1.03 4.35
C PRO A 125 -12.37 1.50 3.84
N VAL A 126 -12.91 2.55 4.46
CA VAL A 126 -14.20 3.14 4.10
C VAL A 126 -14.12 4.63 3.79
N GLY A 127 -13.01 5.29 4.13
CA GLY A 127 -12.81 6.71 3.85
C GLY A 127 -11.44 7.22 4.28
N ILE A 128 -11.17 8.47 3.94
CA ILE A 128 -9.98 9.22 4.37
C ILE A 128 -10.44 10.50 5.07
N VAL A 129 -9.93 10.71 6.27
CA VAL A 129 -10.08 11.99 6.98
C VAL A 129 -9.00 12.94 6.49
N ARG A 130 -9.36 14.19 6.18
CA ARG A 130 -8.46 15.19 5.59
C ARG A 130 -8.39 16.45 6.43
N ASP A 131 -7.27 17.15 6.30
CA ASP A 131 -7.14 18.52 6.76
C ASP A 131 -7.66 19.54 5.70
N ALA A 132 -7.50 20.82 6.00
CA ALA A 132 -7.93 21.91 5.11
C ALA A 132 -7.16 21.96 3.79
N ASP A 133 -5.94 21.40 3.75
CA ASP A 133 -5.08 21.35 2.56
C ASP A 133 -5.33 20.08 1.72
N GLY A 134 -6.30 19.25 2.12
CA GLY A 134 -6.68 18.02 1.43
C GLY A 134 -5.76 16.82 1.72
N ARG A 135 -4.85 16.95 2.68
CA ARG A 135 -3.96 15.87 3.11
C ARG A 135 -4.71 14.87 4.00
N ALA A 136 -4.40 13.60 3.86
CA ALA A 136 -4.93 12.59 4.77
C ALA A 136 -4.31 12.76 6.16
N THR A 137 -5.17 12.80 7.18
CA THR A 137 -4.79 12.84 8.61
C THR A 137 -5.14 11.54 9.33
N ALA A 138 -6.06 10.75 8.74
CA ALA A 138 -6.39 9.41 9.21
C ALA A 138 -7.00 8.57 8.08
N LEU A 139 -6.83 7.26 8.19
CA LEU A 139 -7.60 6.28 7.43
C LEU A 139 -8.84 5.90 8.24
N ARG A 140 -10.03 6.11 7.67
CA ARG A 140 -11.28 5.60 8.25
C ARG A 140 -11.48 4.16 7.81
N VAL A 141 -11.64 3.27 8.79
CA VAL A 141 -11.88 1.84 8.57
C VAL A 141 -13.14 1.40 9.29
N SER A 142 -13.77 0.34 8.81
CA SER A 142 -14.88 -0.34 9.48
C SER A 142 -14.56 -1.81 9.66
N GLN A 143 -15.09 -2.45 10.70
CA GLN A 143 -15.03 -3.91 10.79
C GLN A 143 -15.70 -4.54 9.58
N CYS A 144 -15.17 -5.66 9.12
CA CYS A 144 -15.70 -6.34 7.96
C CYS A 144 -15.59 -7.86 8.06
N GLU A 145 -16.46 -8.51 7.30
CA GLU A 145 -16.35 -9.92 6.94
C GLU A 145 -15.90 -10.01 5.48
N ALA A 146 -14.79 -10.71 5.24
CA ALA A 146 -14.27 -10.95 3.91
C ALA A 146 -14.27 -12.45 3.60
N LYS A 147 -14.79 -12.84 2.44
CA LYS A 147 -14.81 -14.24 1.98
C LYS A 147 -14.61 -14.30 0.47
N MET A 148 -14.07 -15.45 0.03
CA MET A 148 -14.04 -15.80 -1.39
C MET A 148 -15.31 -16.58 -1.74
N ALA A 149 -16.15 -16.05 -2.62
CA ALA A 149 -17.37 -16.70 -3.11
C ALA A 149 -17.32 -16.78 -4.64
N GLY A 150 -17.34 -17.98 -5.19
CA GLY A 150 -17.29 -18.22 -6.64
C GLY A 150 -16.06 -17.62 -7.32
N GLY A 151 -14.90 -17.56 -6.63
CA GLY A 151 -13.67 -16.96 -7.15
C GLY A 151 -13.64 -15.43 -7.10
N LYS A 152 -14.64 -14.79 -6.50
CA LYS A 152 -14.69 -13.34 -6.27
C LYS A 152 -14.56 -13.04 -4.79
N LEU A 153 -13.85 -11.95 -4.49
CA LEU A 153 -13.76 -11.41 -3.14
C LEU A 153 -15.03 -10.61 -2.81
N GLU A 154 -15.73 -11.04 -1.77
CA GLU A 154 -16.84 -10.31 -1.17
C GLU A 154 -16.40 -9.73 0.16
N VAL A 155 -16.60 -8.44 0.36
CA VAL A 155 -16.31 -7.74 1.60
C VAL A 155 -17.59 -7.05 2.07
N LYS A 156 -18.03 -7.37 3.28
CA LYS A 156 -19.20 -6.75 3.91
C LYS A 156 -18.76 -6.00 5.15
N THR A 157 -18.93 -4.69 5.16
CA THR A 157 -18.67 -3.83 6.32
C THR A 157 -19.79 -3.90 7.34
N ILE A 158 -19.47 -3.67 8.60
CA ILE A 158 -20.40 -3.67 9.72
C ILE A 158 -20.65 -2.21 10.11
N GLU A 159 -21.89 -1.73 9.93
CA GLU A 159 -22.28 -0.37 10.26
C GLU A 159 -22.08 -0.07 11.75
N GLY A 160 -21.71 1.18 12.07
CA GLY A 160 -21.49 1.64 13.45
C GLY A 160 -20.17 1.16 14.06
N THR A 161 -19.27 0.58 13.26
CA THR A 161 -17.94 0.15 13.72
C THR A 161 -16.80 0.99 13.14
N GLU A 162 -17.15 2.13 12.53
CA GLU A 162 -16.20 3.03 11.92
C GLU A 162 -15.23 3.59 12.96
N GLN A 163 -13.96 3.61 12.62
CA GLN A 163 -12.90 4.17 13.46
C GLN A 163 -11.84 4.81 12.58
N ASP A 164 -11.21 5.85 13.10
CA ASP A 164 -10.14 6.57 12.43
C ASP A 164 -8.78 6.11 12.97
N ILE A 165 -7.89 5.70 12.06
CA ILE A 165 -6.50 5.36 12.37
C ILE A 165 -5.65 6.55 11.93
N PRO A 166 -5.05 7.31 12.86
CA PRO A 166 -4.23 8.47 12.52
C PRO A 166 -3.07 8.09 11.60
N ALA A 167 -2.84 8.91 10.56
CA ALA A 167 -1.82 8.65 9.55
C ALA A 167 -1.20 9.94 9.01
N ASP A 168 0.11 9.95 8.89
CA ASP A 168 0.86 10.96 8.15
C ASP A 168 1.17 10.47 6.71
N LEU A 169 1.14 9.13 6.51
CA LEU A 169 1.27 8.47 5.23
C LEU A 169 0.35 7.24 5.20
N ILE A 170 -0.39 7.08 4.10
CA ILE A 170 -1.19 5.88 3.84
C ILE A 170 -0.64 5.18 2.60
N VAL A 171 -0.35 3.87 2.71
CA VAL A 171 0.17 3.07 1.60
C VAL A 171 -0.82 1.98 1.22
N SER A 172 -1.32 2.03 -0.01
CA SER A 172 -2.20 1.00 -0.58
C SER A 172 -1.37 -0.16 -1.11
N ALA A 173 -1.45 -1.32 -0.47
CA ALA A 173 -0.77 -2.57 -0.81
C ALA A 173 -1.76 -3.70 -1.16
N ILE A 174 -2.85 -3.38 -1.88
CA ILE A 174 -3.95 -4.28 -2.21
C ILE A 174 -3.82 -4.95 -3.59
N GLY A 175 -2.60 -5.06 -4.07
CA GLY A 175 -2.26 -5.68 -5.34
C GLY A 175 -1.90 -4.68 -6.43
N GLN A 176 -1.64 -5.24 -7.60
CA GLN A 176 -1.15 -4.52 -8.77
C GLN A 176 -2.07 -4.77 -9.97
N ALA A 177 -2.00 -3.87 -10.95
CA ALA A 177 -2.61 -4.03 -12.26
C ALA A 177 -1.51 -3.97 -13.34
N VAL A 178 -1.79 -4.60 -14.47
CA VAL A 178 -0.93 -4.44 -15.64
C VAL A 178 -1.15 -3.03 -16.20
N ASP A 179 -0.08 -2.31 -16.42
CA ASP A 179 -0.09 -1.05 -17.15
C ASP A 179 0.10 -1.37 -18.64
N PHE A 180 -0.90 -1.08 -19.44
CA PHE A 180 -0.89 -1.34 -20.87
C PHE A 180 -0.54 -0.10 -21.69
N THR A 181 -0.05 0.98 -21.07
CA THR A 181 0.36 2.18 -21.80
C THR A 181 1.42 1.85 -22.85
N GLY A 182 1.08 2.06 -24.14
CA GLY A 182 1.92 1.68 -25.29
C GLY A 182 1.92 0.17 -25.60
N LEU A 183 1.05 -0.61 -24.98
CA LEU A 183 0.88 -2.06 -25.15
C LEU A 183 -0.61 -2.42 -25.17
N GLU A 184 -1.47 -1.51 -25.62
CA GLU A 184 -2.94 -1.63 -25.57
C GLU A 184 -3.45 -2.85 -26.33
N GLU A 185 -2.76 -3.24 -27.43
CA GLU A 185 -3.10 -4.39 -28.25
C GLU A 185 -3.01 -5.74 -27.52
N PHE A 186 -2.24 -5.80 -26.42
CA PHE A 186 -2.12 -7.00 -25.60
C PHE A 186 -3.18 -7.12 -24.51
N ASN A 187 -3.96 -6.06 -24.27
CA ASN A 187 -5.01 -6.07 -23.28
C ASN A 187 -6.23 -6.86 -23.77
N ASN A 188 -6.55 -7.95 -23.09
CA ASN A 188 -7.72 -8.78 -23.41
C ASN A 188 -9.07 -8.19 -22.96
N GLY A 189 -9.11 -6.90 -22.59
CA GLY A 189 -10.29 -6.22 -22.06
C GLY A 189 -10.61 -6.56 -20.60
N LYS A 190 -9.83 -7.44 -19.96
CA LYS A 190 -9.95 -7.81 -18.54
C LYS A 190 -8.73 -7.38 -17.71
N GLY A 191 -7.88 -6.53 -18.29
CA GLY A 191 -6.65 -6.07 -17.64
C GLY A 191 -5.55 -7.13 -17.55
N ALA A 192 -5.52 -8.08 -18.50
CA ALA A 192 -4.53 -9.14 -18.58
C ALA A 192 -4.13 -9.41 -20.03
N VAL A 193 -3.02 -10.07 -20.23
CA VAL A 193 -2.60 -10.64 -21.51
C VAL A 193 -3.18 -12.05 -21.63
N SER A 194 -3.76 -12.38 -22.79
CA SER A 194 -4.21 -13.75 -23.07
C SER A 194 -3.10 -14.56 -23.74
N ALA A 195 -2.64 -15.61 -23.07
CA ALA A 195 -1.67 -16.56 -23.62
C ALA A 195 -2.27 -17.99 -23.61
N ASP A 196 -1.73 -18.84 -24.49
CA ASP A 196 -2.06 -20.25 -24.52
C ASP A 196 -1.28 -21.05 -23.45
N ARG A 197 -1.45 -22.38 -23.43
CA ARG A 197 -0.75 -23.29 -22.50
C ARG A 197 0.78 -23.30 -22.65
N ASN A 198 1.30 -22.76 -23.75
CA ASN A 198 2.73 -22.63 -24.01
C ASN A 198 3.22 -21.18 -23.79
N TYR A 199 2.39 -20.37 -23.12
CA TYR A 199 2.64 -18.95 -22.85
C TYR A 199 2.68 -18.05 -24.10
N LEU A 200 2.31 -18.57 -25.29
CA LEU A 200 2.29 -17.78 -26.52
C LEU A 200 1.07 -16.86 -26.52
N VAL A 201 1.30 -15.57 -26.75
CA VAL A 201 0.22 -14.57 -26.82
C VAL A 201 -0.61 -14.76 -28.08
N SER A 202 -1.92 -14.87 -27.93
CA SER A 202 -2.86 -15.11 -29.04
C SER A 202 -2.72 -14.04 -30.12
N GLY A 203 -2.51 -14.47 -31.36
CA GLY A 203 -2.37 -13.58 -32.52
C GLY A 203 -0.98 -12.92 -32.68
N GLN A 204 -0.02 -13.19 -31.80
CA GLN A 204 1.30 -12.58 -31.82
C GLN A 204 2.40 -13.65 -31.94
N LYS A 205 3.02 -13.75 -33.11
CA LYS A 205 4.09 -14.73 -33.34
C LYS A 205 5.35 -14.37 -32.58
N GLY A 206 5.84 -15.29 -31.71
CA GLY A 206 7.06 -15.11 -30.95
C GLY A 206 6.95 -14.19 -29.74
N VAL A 207 5.73 -13.82 -29.34
CA VAL A 207 5.46 -13.05 -28.09
C VAL A 207 4.92 -14.00 -27.03
N PHE A 208 5.50 -13.98 -25.85
CA PHE A 208 5.16 -14.85 -24.71
C PHE A 208 4.78 -14.00 -23.49
N ALA A 209 3.82 -14.47 -22.68
CA ALA A 209 3.34 -13.81 -21.44
C ALA A 209 3.00 -14.85 -20.34
#